data_b6d6e9aaf14a5a2351e41b4c4132e27f
#
_entry.id   b6d6e9aaf14a5a2351e41b4c4132e27f
#
_cell.length_a   1.000
_cell.length_b   1.000
_cell.length_c   1.000
_cell.angle_alpha   90.00
_cell.angle_beta   90.00
_cell.angle_gamma   90.00
#
_symmetry.space_group_name_H-M   'P 1'
#
loop_
_entity.id
_entity.type
_entity.pdbx_description
1 polymer ?
#
loop_
_entity_poly.entity_id
_entity_poly.type
_entity_poly.pdbx_seq_one_letter_code
_entity_poly.pdbx_strand_id
1 'polypeptide(L)'
;MEHHNHDIVIVGGGAAGIRAAIAAVELEPKLDVAIISKVYPMRSHTVSAEGGMAAVLRDYDSFDSHAYDTIKGSDFLADQDAVEFFVKEAPREAILLEHWGCPFSRDPDGRISSRAFGGMTVKRTLFATDKIGFHLLHTLFQTSLKYENIRRYDEWFVTSLLVDNGRVDGVTAIEIRTGELVSILGKAVIIATGGCGRIFQFTTNGWIKTGDGMALAYRAGVPLKDMEMVQYHPTLLPNTGILITEAARGEGGHLLNKDGERFLKRYVPGKMELGPRDILSRAEMSEINAGRGFDGPYGSYVHLDLTHLGEEVIETKLPFVKELAERYVGIDPAHEPIPVRPGQHYQMGGVHTDIHGFTGLPGLYAAGEVACVSMNGANRLGSNSLTECLVFGAEAGKAAAQFALKQENPNFGNPVQGLAMSEETRIFDQLLKHETGERVSTIRTDMQVAMEKHVGIFRDEDTLKESCREVGELKQRLRKGIVEDKDHVYNTELVAALELDFMLDVAETIPYSAVARQESRGAHYRTDFTKRDDSRFLKHSMAYSNRGPPRIDYSHVTITRWKPEERVY
;
A
#
# COMPACT_ATOMS: atom_id res chain seq x y z
N MET A 1 -19.41 27.94 -5.33
CA MET A 1 -18.84 26.72 -4.72
C MET A 1 -18.35 27.07 -3.33
N GLU A 2 -18.72 26.26 -2.33
CA GLU A 2 -18.24 26.40 -0.95
C GLU A 2 -16.74 26.09 -0.87
N HIS A 3 -16.02 26.74 0.05
CA HIS A 3 -14.62 26.44 0.30
C HIS A 3 -14.25 26.57 1.78
N HIS A 4 -13.32 25.74 2.21
CA HIS A 4 -12.70 25.78 3.54
C HIS A 4 -11.20 26.06 3.41
N ASN A 5 -10.62 26.72 4.41
CA ASN A 5 -9.20 27.07 4.45
C ASN A 5 -8.54 26.42 5.67
N HIS A 6 -7.39 25.79 5.42
CA HIS A 6 -6.52 25.20 6.43
C HIS A 6 -5.05 25.54 6.13
N ASP A 7 -4.16 25.30 7.09
CA ASP A 7 -2.73 25.40 6.81
C ASP A 7 -2.23 24.16 6.08
N ILE A 8 -2.67 22.97 6.52
CA ILE A 8 -2.30 21.68 5.93
C ILE A 8 -3.55 20.86 5.67
N VAL A 9 -3.62 20.27 4.46
CA VAL A 9 -4.67 19.33 4.07
C VAL A 9 -4.06 17.94 3.91
N ILE A 10 -4.56 16.95 4.63
CA ILE A 10 -4.09 15.56 4.58
C ILE A 10 -5.19 14.70 3.96
N VAL A 11 -4.87 14.02 2.85
CA VAL A 11 -5.79 13.13 2.15
C VAL A 11 -5.50 11.70 2.55
N GLY A 12 -6.34 11.15 3.44
CA GLY A 12 -6.21 9.80 3.98
C GLY A 12 -6.13 9.75 5.50
N GLY A 13 -7.09 9.07 6.15
CA GLY A 13 -7.21 8.90 7.61
C GLY A 13 -6.60 7.60 8.14
N GLY A 14 -5.61 7.02 7.44
CA GLY A 14 -4.85 5.86 7.92
C GLY A 14 -3.67 6.24 8.83
N ALA A 15 -2.82 5.24 9.17
CA ALA A 15 -1.69 5.46 10.09
C ALA A 15 -0.77 6.60 9.63
N ALA A 16 -0.40 6.65 8.36
CA ALA A 16 0.49 7.69 7.84
C ALA A 16 -0.12 9.09 7.94
N GLY A 17 -1.41 9.24 7.55
CA GLY A 17 -2.08 10.54 7.58
C GLY A 17 -2.32 11.06 8.99
N ILE A 18 -2.79 10.21 9.91
CA ILE A 18 -2.99 10.62 11.32
C ILE A 18 -1.64 10.94 11.98
N ARG A 19 -0.59 10.13 11.71
CA ARG A 19 0.75 10.41 12.25
C ARG A 19 1.34 11.72 11.70
N ALA A 20 1.09 12.02 10.41
CA ALA A 20 1.48 13.29 9.80
C ALA A 20 0.77 14.49 10.47
N ALA A 21 -0.54 14.38 10.71
CA ALA A 21 -1.30 15.43 11.41
C ALA A 21 -0.75 15.69 12.81
N ILE A 22 -0.53 14.63 13.59
CA ILE A 22 0.04 14.74 14.94
C ILE A 22 1.42 15.40 14.88
N ALA A 23 2.31 14.96 13.97
CA ALA A 23 3.64 15.52 13.84
C ALA A 23 3.65 17.01 13.46
N ALA A 24 2.71 17.43 12.60
CA ALA A 24 2.58 18.83 12.19
C ALA A 24 2.18 19.73 13.37
N VAL A 25 1.17 19.32 14.14
CA VAL A 25 0.70 20.13 15.30
C VAL A 25 1.64 20.03 16.51
N GLU A 26 2.40 18.95 16.68
CA GLU A 26 3.48 18.87 17.67
C GLU A 26 4.64 19.82 17.34
N LEU A 27 4.93 20.02 16.05
CA LEU A 27 5.95 20.97 15.61
C LEU A 27 5.51 22.42 15.79
N GLU A 28 4.29 22.75 15.38
CA GLU A 28 3.70 24.09 15.53
C GLU A 28 2.22 23.98 15.94
N PRO A 29 1.92 24.18 17.23
CA PRO A 29 0.58 24.01 17.79
C PRO A 29 -0.48 24.98 17.27
N LYS A 30 -0.12 25.98 16.47
CA LYS A 30 -1.06 26.95 15.91
C LYS A 30 -1.56 26.57 14.50
N LEU A 31 -0.96 25.56 13.88
CA LEU A 31 -1.38 25.12 12.54
C LEU A 31 -2.79 24.51 12.58
N ASP A 32 -3.62 24.91 11.66
CA ASP A 32 -4.94 24.31 11.39
C ASP A 32 -4.77 23.20 10.36
N VAL A 33 -5.03 21.95 10.77
CA VAL A 33 -4.78 20.75 9.96
C VAL A 33 -6.10 20.04 9.66
N ALA A 34 -6.39 19.82 8.37
CA ALA A 34 -7.52 19.04 7.92
C ALA A 34 -7.10 17.60 7.57
N ILE A 35 -7.85 16.59 8.01
CA ILE A 35 -7.75 15.20 7.53
C ILE A 35 -9.03 14.89 6.75
N ILE A 36 -8.89 14.57 5.47
CA ILE A 36 -9.99 14.17 4.60
C ILE A 36 -9.91 12.67 4.37
N SER A 37 -10.98 11.94 4.63
CA SER A 37 -11.00 10.48 4.45
C SER A 37 -12.31 10.02 3.82
N LYS A 38 -12.24 9.18 2.79
CA LYS A 38 -13.44 8.61 2.14
C LYS A 38 -14.20 7.59 3.00
N VAL A 39 -13.59 7.14 4.10
CA VAL A 39 -14.23 6.31 5.12
C VAL A 39 -13.90 6.87 6.49
N TYR A 40 -14.68 6.50 7.49
CA TYR A 40 -14.31 6.78 8.88
C TYR A 40 -12.90 6.22 9.17
N PRO A 41 -11.99 6.99 9.79
CA PRO A 41 -10.57 6.62 9.90
C PRO A 41 -10.31 5.22 10.46
N MET A 42 -11.13 4.77 11.43
CA MET A 42 -11.02 3.43 12.03
C MET A 42 -11.39 2.28 11.07
N ARG A 43 -11.90 2.59 9.88
CA ARG A 43 -12.14 1.64 8.79
C ARG A 43 -11.03 1.66 7.74
N SER A 44 -9.96 2.44 7.95
CA SER A 44 -8.81 2.44 7.03
C SER A 44 -8.11 1.08 7.05
N HIS A 45 -7.41 0.75 5.96
CA HIS A 45 -6.79 -0.57 5.81
C HIS A 45 -5.70 -0.88 6.85
N THR A 46 -5.17 0.13 7.53
CA THR A 46 -4.24 -0.05 8.65
C THR A 46 -4.78 -1.00 9.72
N VAL A 47 -6.11 -0.97 9.99
CA VAL A 47 -6.76 -1.83 10.99
C VAL A 47 -6.56 -3.32 10.73
N SER A 48 -6.39 -3.70 9.46
CA SER A 48 -6.26 -5.10 9.02
C SER A 48 -4.83 -5.62 9.08
N ALA A 49 -3.86 -4.86 9.58
CA ALA A 49 -2.49 -5.33 9.70
C ALA A 49 -2.31 -6.21 10.95
N GLU A 50 -1.87 -7.45 10.74
CA GLU A 50 -1.82 -8.49 11.78
C GLU A 50 -0.41 -8.73 12.31
N GLY A 51 0.57 -8.67 11.42
CA GLY A 51 1.92 -9.20 11.64
C GLY A 51 2.72 -8.50 12.72
N GLY A 52 2.93 -7.20 12.60
CA GLY A 52 3.76 -6.41 13.51
C GLY A 52 4.41 -5.22 12.82
N MET A 53 5.25 -4.51 13.58
CA MET A 53 6.08 -3.43 13.10
C MET A 53 7.55 -3.68 13.44
N ALA A 54 8.47 -3.44 12.50
CA ALA A 54 9.90 -3.68 12.71
C ALA A 54 10.58 -2.48 13.36
N ALA A 55 11.32 -2.73 14.45
CA ALA A 55 12.19 -1.73 15.07
C ALA A 55 13.30 -2.40 15.90
N VAL A 56 14.47 -1.77 15.95
CA VAL A 56 15.62 -2.23 16.74
C VAL A 56 15.45 -1.79 18.20
N LEU A 57 14.99 -2.69 19.07
CA LEU A 57 14.80 -2.42 20.51
C LEU A 57 15.61 -3.36 21.42
N ARG A 58 16.41 -4.28 20.86
CA ARG A 58 17.12 -5.32 21.61
C ARG A 58 18.62 -5.24 21.37
N ASP A 59 19.41 -5.53 22.39
CA ASP A 59 20.87 -5.46 22.35
C ASP A 59 21.53 -6.48 21.38
N TYR A 60 20.80 -7.53 21.00
CA TYR A 60 21.25 -8.51 20.02
C TYR A 60 21.02 -8.07 18.57
N ASP A 61 20.34 -6.95 18.33
CA ASP A 61 20.05 -6.37 17.02
C ASP A 61 20.82 -5.05 16.81
N SER A 62 20.87 -4.57 15.58
CA SER A 62 21.51 -3.30 15.25
C SER A 62 20.85 -2.61 14.07
N PHE A 63 21.03 -1.30 13.94
CA PHE A 63 20.57 -0.55 12.77
C PHE A 63 21.17 -1.10 11.48
N ASP A 64 22.44 -1.48 11.49
CA ASP A 64 23.13 -2.08 10.34
C ASP A 64 22.49 -3.41 9.94
N SER A 65 22.14 -4.26 10.90
CA SER A 65 21.45 -5.52 10.66
C SER A 65 20.06 -5.30 10.04
N HIS A 66 19.28 -4.35 10.59
CA HIS A 66 17.95 -4.03 10.06
C HIS A 66 18.05 -3.40 8.65
N ALA A 67 18.99 -2.49 8.44
CA ALA A 67 19.22 -1.87 7.13
C ALA A 67 19.63 -2.92 6.09
N TYR A 68 20.58 -3.80 6.42
CA TYR A 68 21.02 -4.84 5.51
C TYR A 68 19.89 -5.83 5.16
N ASP A 69 19.11 -6.29 6.13
CA ASP A 69 17.95 -7.17 5.88
C ASP A 69 16.93 -6.50 4.95
N THR A 70 16.68 -5.19 5.14
CA THR A 70 15.76 -4.42 4.30
C THR A 70 16.30 -4.28 2.87
N ILE A 71 17.57 -3.91 2.70
CA ILE A 71 18.22 -3.73 1.40
C ILE A 71 18.33 -5.07 0.66
N LYS A 72 18.75 -6.14 1.34
CA LYS A 72 18.79 -7.49 0.76
C LYS A 72 17.38 -7.97 0.40
N GLY A 73 16.42 -7.76 1.30
CA GLY A 73 15.00 -8.09 1.07
C GLY A 73 14.40 -7.38 -0.14
N SER A 74 14.81 -6.12 -0.40
CA SER A 74 14.41 -5.29 -1.53
C SER A 74 15.05 -5.69 -2.87
N ASP A 75 15.87 -6.74 -2.89
CA ASP A 75 16.71 -7.14 -4.02
C ASP A 75 17.63 -6.00 -4.50
N PHE A 76 18.18 -5.25 -3.55
CA PHE A 76 19.12 -4.13 -3.74
C PHE A 76 18.58 -2.99 -4.61
N LEU A 77 17.26 -2.87 -4.77
CA LEU A 77 16.64 -1.74 -5.45
C LEU A 77 16.24 -0.60 -4.50
N ALA A 78 16.33 -0.82 -3.18
CA ALA A 78 16.02 0.24 -2.21
C ALA A 78 17.08 1.36 -2.23
N ASP A 79 16.62 2.61 -2.09
CA ASP A 79 17.50 3.75 -1.78
C ASP A 79 18.04 3.61 -0.36
N GLN A 80 19.36 3.44 -0.23
CA GLN A 80 19.96 3.04 1.04
C GLN A 80 19.95 4.16 2.08
N ASP A 81 20.01 5.42 1.67
CA ASP A 81 19.84 6.58 2.55
C ASP A 81 18.43 6.62 3.17
N ALA A 82 17.40 6.31 2.40
CA ALA A 82 16.02 6.18 2.90
C ALA A 82 15.91 5.02 3.91
N VAL A 83 16.54 3.88 3.63
CA VAL A 83 16.57 2.75 4.57
C VAL A 83 17.35 3.11 5.85
N GLU A 84 18.51 3.76 5.74
CA GLU A 84 19.31 4.19 6.90
C GLU A 84 18.55 5.20 7.77
N PHE A 85 17.82 6.12 7.17
CA PHE A 85 16.93 7.04 7.88
C PHE A 85 15.82 6.28 8.60
N PHE A 86 15.13 5.41 7.88
CA PHE A 86 14.03 4.59 8.40
C PHE A 86 14.43 3.77 9.63
N VAL A 87 15.54 3.02 9.57
CA VAL A 87 15.93 2.14 10.68
C VAL A 87 16.34 2.90 11.93
N LYS A 88 16.84 4.15 11.79
CA LYS A 88 17.21 5.02 12.92
C LYS A 88 15.99 5.62 13.60
N GLU A 89 14.96 6.00 12.84
CA GLU A 89 13.74 6.61 13.39
C GLU A 89 12.72 5.55 13.89
N ALA A 90 12.75 4.33 13.38
CA ALA A 90 11.82 3.27 13.73
C ALA A 90 11.67 3.00 15.25
N PRO A 91 12.75 2.92 16.06
CA PRO A 91 12.64 2.74 17.50
C PRO A 91 11.95 3.89 18.20
N ARG A 92 12.19 5.13 17.76
CA ARG A 92 11.54 6.31 18.32
C ARG A 92 10.03 6.26 18.14
N GLU A 93 9.57 5.93 16.93
CA GLU A 93 8.14 5.80 16.64
C GLU A 93 7.49 4.64 17.42
N ALA A 94 8.19 3.52 17.60
CA ALA A 94 7.71 2.40 18.40
C ALA A 94 7.52 2.78 19.89
N ILE A 95 8.51 3.46 20.48
CA ILE A 95 8.45 3.92 21.88
C ILE A 95 7.38 5.00 22.05
N LEU A 96 7.25 5.91 21.09
CA LEU A 96 6.25 6.97 21.11
C LEU A 96 4.84 6.36 21.06
N LEU A 97 4.63 5.36 20.21
CA LEU A 97 3.36 4.64 20.13
C LEU A 97 3.01 3.90 21.44
N GLU A 98 4.02 3.31 22.10
CA GLU A 98 3.86 2.73 23.44
C GLU A 98 3.44 3.76 24.48
N HIS A 99 4.10 4.92 24.52
CA HIS A 99 3.76 6.04 25.41
C HIS A 99 2.34 6.57 25.18
N TRP A 100 1.85 6.50 23.96
CA TRP A 100 0.46 6.86 23.63
C TRP A 100 -0.55 5.78 24.01
N GLY A 101 -0.10 4.59 24.44
CA GLY A 101 -0.93 3.53 24.99
C GLY A 101 -1.15 2.33 24.07
N CYS A 102 -0.35 2.12 23.04
CA CYS A 102 -0.41 0.89 22.24
C CYS A 102 -0.04 -0.33 23.09
N PRO A 103 -0.93 -1.34 23.21
CA PRO A 103 -0.73 -2.47 24.11
C PRO A 103 0.15 -3.55 23.46
N PHE A 104 1.42 -3.26 23.24
CA PHE A 104 2.37 -4.26 22.75
C PHE A 104 2.44 -5.48 23.67
N SER A 105 2.56 -6.66 23.08
CA SER A 105 2.87 -7.90 23.82
C SER A 105 4.23 -7.77 24.51
N ARG A 106 4.36 -8.40 25.70
CA ARG A 106 5.56 -8.26 26.53
C ARG A 106 6.17 -9.59 26.89
N ASP A 107 7.48 -9.60 27.00
CA ASP A 107 8.23 -10.70 27.56
C ASP A 107 8.07 -10.72 29.10
N PRO A 108 8.41 -11.83 29.79
CA PRO A 108 8.31 -11.93 31.25
C PRO A 108 9.10 -10.87 32.03
N ASP A 109 10.14 -10.27 31.42
CA ASP A 109 10.93 -9.15 31.97
C ASP A 109 10.27 -7.77 31.78
N GLY A 110 9.08 -7.72 31.21
CA GLY A 110 8.30 -6.51 30.95
C GLY A 110 8.67 -5.73 29.69
N ARG A 111 9.69 -6.14 28.94
CA ARG A 111 10.08 -5.50 27.67
C ARG A 111 9.11 -5.87 26.56
N ILE A 112 8.97 -5.00 25.55
CA ILE A 112 8.17 -5.28 24.35
C ILE A 112 8.72 -6.56 23.67
N SER A 113 7.84 -7.53 23.44
CA SER A 113 8.19 -8.78 22.77
C SER A 113 8.48 -8.57 21.29
N SER A 114 9.35 -9.42 20.74
CA SER A 114 9.63 -9.45 19.31
C SER A 114 9.57 -10.89 18.77
N ARG A 115 9.12 -11.02 17.51
CA ARG A 115 9.03 -12.32 16.81
C ARG A 115 9.78 -12.31 15.49
N ALA A 116 10.06 -13.52 14.96
CA ALA A 116 10.73 -13.71 13.68
C ALA A 116 9.75 -13.47 12.52
N PHE A 117 10.27 -12.88 11.43
CA PHE A 117 9.57 -12.72 10.16
C PHE A 117 10.48 -13.11 8.99
N GLY A 118 9.86 -13.39 7.84
CA GLY A 118 10.58 -13.84 6.64
C GLY A 118 11.61 -12.84 6.13
N GLY A 119 12.77 -13.33 5.77
CA GLY A 119 13.89 -12.54 5.26
C GLY A 119 14.74 -11.86 6.33
N MET A 120 14.32 -11.84 7.59
CA MET A 120 15.09 -11.23 8.69
C MET A 120 16.18 -12.16 9.24
N THR A 121 17.28 -11.57 9.71
CA THR A 121 18.37 -12.27 10.39
C THR A 121 18.09 -12.48 11.88
N VAL A 122 17.38 -11.55 12.52
CA VAL A 122 17.05 -11.56 13.94
C VAL A 122 15.58 -11.20 14.17
N LYS A 123 15.06 -11.52 15.37
CA LYS A 123 13.69 -11.16 15.79
C LYS A 123 13.63 -9.68 16.09
N ARG A 124 12.91 -8.89 15.29
CA ARG A 124 12.69 -7.44 15.52
C ARG A 124 11.26 -6.98 15.27
N THR A 125 10.36 -7.88 14.94
CA THR A 125 8.95 -7.54 14.71
C THR A 125 8.22 -7.41 16.04
N LEU A 126 7.91 -6.18 16.41
CA LEU A 126 7.10 -5.85 17.58
C LEU A 126 5.62 -6.10 17.25
N PHE A 127 4.85 -6.62 18.19
CA PHE A 127 3.49 -7.06 17.93
C PHE A 127 2.55 -6.86 19.15
N ALA A 128 1.26 -6.86 18.89
CA ALA A 128 0.20 -6.94 19.90
C ALA A 128 -0.69 -8.13 19.51
N THR A 129 -0.38 -9.30 20.05
CA THR A 129 -0.90 -10.60 19.59
C THR A 129 -0.79 -10.73 18.07
N ASP A 130 -1.89 -10.86 17.36
CA ASP A 130 -2.00 -10.88 15.90
C ASP A 130 -2.95 -9.78 15.36
N LYS A 131 -3.13 -8.66 16.12
CA LYS A 131 -4.02 -7.53 15.79
C LYS A 131 -3.34 -6.16 15.95
N ILE A 132 -2.04 -6.06 15.66
CA ILE A 132 -1.26 -4.83 15.89
C ILE A 132 -1.83 -3.61 15.14
N GLY A 133 -2.32 -3.78 13.92
CA GLY A 133 -2.86 -2.67 13.12
C GLY A 133 -4.10 -2.04 13.76
N PHE A 134 -4.97 -2.86 14.34
CA PHE A 134 -6.12 -2.39 15.12
C PHE A 134 -5.67 -1.52 16.30
N HIS A 135 -4.76 -2.00 17.12
CA HIS A 135 -4.28 -1.29 18.30
C HIS A 135 -3.52 -0.02 17.94
N LEU A 136 -2.63 -0.08 16.95
CA LEU A 136 -1.86 1.04 16.45
C LEU A 136 -2.78 2.16 15.93
N LEU A 137 -3.75 1.83 15.09
CA LEU A 137 -4.66 2.81 14.52
C LEU A 137 -5.53 3.46 15.58
N HIS A 138 -6.07 2.67 16.54
CA HIS A 138 -6.82 3.20 17.69
C HIS A 138 -5.98 4.15 18.54
N THR A 139 -4.73 3.80 18.82
CA THR A 139 -3.81 4.64 19.58
C THR A 139 -3.55 5.96 18.88
N LEU A 140 -3.27 5.95 17.58
CA LEU A 140 -3.07 7.16 16.78
C LEU A 140 -4.33 8.02 16.73
N PHE A 141 -5.48 7.40 16.50
CA PHE A 141 -6.76 8.10 16.42
C PHE A 141 -7.09 8.79 17.74
N GLN A 142 -7.01 8.08 18.88
CA GLN A 142 -7.24 8.65 20.20
C GLN A 142 -6.24 9.76 20.53
N THR A 143 -4.98 9.61 20.13
CA THR A 143 -3.95 10.64 20.31
C THR A 143 -4.29 11.89 19.52
N SER A 144 -4.76 11.75 18.27
CA SER A 144 -5.16 12.90 17.45
C SER A 144 -6.30 13.71 18.05
N LEU A 145 -7.19 13.09 18.84
CA LEU A 145 -8.31 13.78 19.51
C LEU A 145 -7.87 14.75 20.61
N LYS A 146 -6.60 14.70 21.04
CA LYS A 146 -6.05 15.67 22.01
C LYS A 146 -5.80 17.04 21.41
N TYR A 147 -5.79 17.15 20.09
CA TYR A 147 -5.47 18.36 19.33
C TYR A 147 -6.72 18.93 18.67
N GLU A 148 -7.27 20.01 19.21
CA GLU A 148 -8.51 20.66 18.73
C GLU A 148 -8.35 21.26 17.32
N ASN A 149 -7.12 21.54 16.91
CA ASN A 149 -6.76 22.09 15.60
C ASN A 149 -6.55 21.01 14.52
N ILE A 150 -6.76 19.74 14.83
CA ILE A 150 -6.89 18.67 13.82
C ILE A 150 -8.39 18.49 13.53
N ARG A 151 -8.83 18.97 12.37
CA ARG A 151 -10.21 18.84 11.90
C ARG A 151 -10.34 17.65 10.98
N ARG A 152 -11.45 16.91 11.06
CA ARG A 152 -11.71 15.75 10.21
C ARG A 152 -12.92 15.96 9.33
N TYR A 153 -12.75 15.55 8.07
CA TYR A 153 -13.76 15.44 7.05
C TYR A 153 -13.93 13.95 6.73
N ASP A 154 -14.75 13.28 7.54
CA ASP A 154 -14.99 11.84 7.45
C ASP A 154 -16.07 11.57 6.38
N GLU A 155 -15.87 10.56 5.53
CA GLU A 155 -16.72 10.21 4.38
C GLU A 155 -16.76 11.31 3.30
N TRP A 156 -15.59 11.90 3.02
CA TRP A 156 -15.35 12.83 1.94
C TRP A 156 -14.38 12.23 0.91
N PHE A 157 -14.76 12.26 -0.36
CA PHE A 157 -13.99 11.71 -1.48
C PHE A 157 -13.27 12.82 -2.24
N VAL A 158 -11.95 12.82 -2.22
CA VAL A 158 -11.12 13.81 -2.95
C VAL A 158 -11.11 13.47 -4.44
N THR A 159 -11.47 14.44 -5.28
CA THR A 159 -11.66 14.27 -6.73
C THR A 159 -10.53 14.85 -7.55
N SER A 160 -9.90 15.96 -7.12
CA SER A 160 -8.74 16.55 -7.80
C SER A 160 -7.82 17.33 -6.86
N LEU A 161 -6.57 17.54 -7.30
CA LEU A 161 -5.66 18.54 -6.74
C LEU A 161 -5.90 19.89 -7.44
N LEU A 162 -5.92 20.96 -6.69
CA LEU A 162 -5.97 22.32 -7.20
C LEU A 162 -4.53 22.81 -7.40
N VAL A 163 -4.06 22.75 -8.64
CA VAL A 163 -2.69 23.14 -9.02
C VAL A 163 -2.72 24.44 -9.78
N ASP A 164 -2.18 25.50 -9.18
CA ASP A 164 -2.04 26.81 -9.82
C ASP A 164 -0.57 27.26 -9.84
N ASN A 165 -0.12 27.81 -10.97
CA ASN A 165 1.26 28.29 -11.15
C ASN A 165 2.35 27.32 -10.69
N GLY A 166 2.14 26.00 -10.86
CA GLY A 166 3.09 24.95 -10.49
C GLY A 166 3.18 24.70 -8.98
N ARG A 167 2.16 25.07 -8.21
CA ARG A 167 2.00 24.78 -6.78
C ARG A 167 0.63 24.18 -6.51
N VAL A 168 0.56 23.30 -5.53
CA VAL A 168 -0.71 22.76 -5.02
C VAL A 168 -1.25 23.73 -3.95
N ASP A 169 -2.47 24.21 -4.16
CA ASP A 169 -3.19 25.15 -3.29
C ASP A 169 -4.36 24.52 -2.55
N GLY A 170 -4.60 23.22 -2.74
CA GLY A 170 -5.69 22.48 -2.09
C GLY A 170 -6.23 21.33 -2.93
N VAL A 171 -7.43 20.92 -2.61
CA VAL A 171 -8.15 19.82 -3.26
C VAL A 171 -9.62 20.17 -3.49
N THR A 172 -10.28 19.47 -4.42
CA THR A 172 -11.73 19.35 -4.43
C THR A 172 -12.15 18.03 -3.82
N ALA A 173 -13.25 18.02 -3.09
CA ALA A 173 -13.77 16.81 -2.47
C ALA A 173 -15.30 16.79 -2.48
N ILE A 174 -15.90 15.61 -2.66
CA ILE A 174 -17.34 15.39 -2.52
C ILE A 174 -17.62 14.96 -1.08
N GLU A 175 -18.50 15.69 -0.36
CA GLU A 175 -19.13 15.17 0.83
C GLU A 175 -20.11 14.06 0.43
N ILE A 176 -19.78 12.80 0.72
CA ILE A 176 -20.57 11.65 0.22
C ILE A 176 -22.02 11.70 0.72
N ARG A 177 -22.22 12.24 1.93
CA ARG A 177 -23.55 12.37 2.54
C ARG A 177 -24.48 13.30 1.78
N THR A 178 -24.00 14.43 1.30
CA THR A 178 -24.81 15.45 0.61
C THR A 178 -24.65 15.40 -0.91
N GLY A 179 -23.53 14.86 -1.40
CA GLY A 179 -23.14 14.89 -2.81
C GLY A 179 -22.59 16.25 -3.26
N GLU A 180 -22.38 17.19 -2.36
CA GLU A 180 -21.84 18.52 -2.67
C GLU A 180 -20.33 18.47 -2.93
N LEU A 181 -19.88 19.12 -3.98
CA LEU A 181 -18.46 19.33 -4.27
C LEU A 181 -17.98 20.60 -3.58
N VAL A 182 -16.96 20.46 -2.74
CA VAL A 182 -16.38 21.54 -1.94
C VAL A 182 -14.89 21.66 -2.22
N SER A 183 -14.35 22.88 -2.22
CA SER A 183 -12.92 23.14 -2.29
C SER A 183 -12.33 23.22 -0.88
N ILE A 184 -11.25 22.48 -0.62
CA ILE A 184 -10.52 22.54 0.66
C ILE A 184 -9.11 23.02 0.35
N LEU A 185 -8.85 24.28 0.71
CA LEU A 185 -7.59 24.97 0.41
C LEU A 185 -6.58 24.72 1.54
N GLY A 186 -5.30 24.64 1.19
CA GLY A 186 -4.22 24.50 2.13
C GLY A 186 -2.89 24.95 1.56
N LYS A 187 -2.03 25.48 2.43
CA LYS A 187 -0.65 25.86 2.08
C LYS A 187 0.19 24.69 1.65
N ALA A 188 -0.14 23.50 2.19
CA ALA A 188 0.45 22.21 1.84
C ALA A 188 -0.61 21.11 1.83
N VAL A 189 -0.43 20.13 0.93
CA VAL A 189 -1.25 18.91 0.84
C VAL A 189 -0.37 17.69 1.05
N ILE A 190 -0.81 16.75 1.91
CA ILE A 190 -0.14 15.47 2.14
C ILE A 190 -1.06 14.35 1.64
N ILE A 191 -0.61 13.55 0.68
CA ILE A 191 -1.33 12.37 0.22
C ILE A 191 -0.91 11.16 1.07
N ALA A 192 -1.89 10.52 1.74
CA ALA A 192 -1.70 9.35 2.61
C ALA A 192 -2.80 8.28 2.40
N THR A 193 -3.24 8.09 1.16
CA THR A 193 -4.41 7.29 0.77
C THR A 193 -4.17 5.78 0.76
N GLY A 194 -2.94 5.33 1.00
CA GLY A 194 -2.57 3.92 0.90
C GLY A 194 -2.39 3.44 -0.55
N GLY A 195 -2.30 2.13 -0.75
CA GLY A 195 -1.99 1.52 -2.04
C GLY A 195 -3.17 1.34 -2.99
N CYS A 196 -2.99 0.49 -4.01
CA CYS A 196 -3.90 0.31 -5.13
C CYS A 196 -4.31 -1.15 -5.38
N GLY A 197 -4.27 -2.03 -4.36
CA GLY A 197 -4.44 -3.48 -4.58
C GLY A 197 -5.80 -3.90 -5.16
N ARG A 198 -6.84 -3.06 -5.10
CA ARG A 198 -8.13 -3.33 -5.74
C ARG A 198 -8.13 -3.24 -7.26
N ILE A 199 -7.00 -2.91 -7.86
CA ILE A 199 -6.75 -3.09 -9.30
C ILE A 199 -6.70 -4.59 -9.67
N PHE A 200 -6.32 -5.47 -8.72
CA PHE A 200 -6.28 -6.92 -8.89
C PHE A 200 -7.54 -7.58 -8.35
N GLN A 201 -7.93 -8.70 -8.97
CA GLN A 201 -9.13 -9.43 -8.57
C GLN A 201 -8.94 -10.13 -7.22
N PHE A 202 -7.80 -10.83 -7.04
CA PHE A 202 -7.49 -11.58 -5.83
C PHE A 202 -6.43 -10.87 -4.98
N THR A 203 -6.88 -10.27 -3.87
CA THR A 203 -6.05 -9.38 -3.05
C THR A 203 -6.45 -9.40 -1.58
N THR A 204 -5.49 -9.17 -0.69
CA THR A 204 -5.74 -8.91 0.74
C THR A 204 -6.34 -7.54 1.00
N ASN A 205 -6.34 -6.66 0.00
CA ASN A 205 -6.68 -5.26 0.19
C ASN A 205 -8.17 -5.03 0.33
N GLY A 206 -8.57 -4.20 1.30
CA GLY A 206 -9.94 -3.73 1.46
C GLY A 206 -10.41 -2.92 0.24
N TRP A 207 -11.73 -2.83 0.04
CA TRP A 207 -12.36 -2.16 -1.10
C TRP A 207 -11.93 -0.71 -1.32
N ILE A 208 -11.42 -0.06 -0.27
CA ILE A 208 -10.96 1.34 -0.28
C ILE A 208 -9.57 1.55 -0.88
N LYS A 209 -8.83 0.48 -1.19
CA LYS A 209 -7.46 0.55 -1.72
C LYS A 209 -7.45 0.65 -3.24
N THR A 210 -7.87 1.78 -3.75
CA THR A 210 -8.17 2.05 -5.17
C THR A 210 -7.12 2.93 -5.88
N GLY A 211 -6.05 3.34 -5.17
CA GLY A 211 -4.96 4.10 -5.79
C GLY A 211 -5.25 5.59 -6.00
N ASP A 212 -6.28 6.14 -5.36
CA ASP A 212 -6.76 7.51 -5.59
C ASP A 212 -5.63 8.55 -5.50
N GLY A 213 -4.83 8.54 -4.45
CA GLY A 213 -3.74 9.49 -4.27
C GLY A 213 -2.61 9.32 -5.29
N MET A 214 -2.36 8.09 -5.75
CA MET A 214 -1.40 7.85 -6.85
C MET A 214 -1.90 8.53 -8.13
N ALA A 215 -3.18 8.35 -8.48
CA ALA A 215 -3.78 8.97 -9.66
C ALA A 215 -3.82 10.50 -9.55
N LEU A 216 -4.17 11.05 -8.38
CA LEU A 216 -4.18 12.48 -8.12
C LEU A 216 -2.80 13.11 -8.38
N ALA A 217 -1.73 12.53 -7.81
CA ALA A 217 -0.36 13.01 -8.01
C ALA A 217 0.09 12.84 -9.48
N TYR A 218 -0.22 11.70 -10.10
CA TYR A 218 0.10 11.40 -11.48
C TYR A 218 -0.54 12.39 -12.46
N ARG A 219 -1.82 12.71 -12.27
CA ARG A 219 -2.54 13.74 -13.06
C ARG A 219 -1.96 15.15 -12.87
N ALA A 220 -1.42 15.43 -11.69
CA ALA A 220 -0.72 16.68 -11.39
C ALA A 220 0.71 16.76 -11.97
N GLY A 221 1.17 15.71 -12.67
CA GLY A 221 2.48 15.65 -13.31
C GLY A 221 3.60 15.08 -12.45
N VAL A 222 3.31 14.61 -11.23
CA VAL A 222 4.28 13.90 -10.39
C VAL A 222 4.42 12.46 -10.91
N PRO A 223 5.64 11.95 -11.16
CA PRO A 223 5.81 10.59 -11.63
C PRO A 223 5.45 9.55 -10.56
N LEU A 224 4.94 8.40 -11.03
CA LEU A 224 4.84 7.20 -10.20
C LEU A 224 6.11 6.35 -10.38
N LYS A 225 6.73 5.97 -9.26
CA LYS A 225 8.02 5.27 -9.22
C LYS A 225 7.81 3.79 -8.92
N ASP A 226 8.53 2.90 -9.64
CA ASP A 226 8.61 1.45 -9.42
C ASP A 226 7.25 0.72 -9.43
N MET A 227 6.33 1.12 -10.31
CA MET A 227 4.96 0.61 -10.32
C MET A 227 4.87 -0.87 -10.67
N GLU A 228 5.85 -1.45 -11.39
CA GLU A 228 5.94 -2.89 -11.66
C GLU A 228 6.21 -3.74 -10.42
N MET A 229 6.62 -3.13 -9.31
CA MET A 229 6.97 -3.80 -8.07
C MET A 229 5.72 -4.03 -7.21
N VAL A 230 5.00 -5.11 -7.50
CA VAL A 230 3.78 -5.54 -6.81
C VAL A 230 4.07 -6.78 -5.98
N GLN A 231 3.95 -6.69 -4.66
CA GLN A 231 4.19 -7.80 -3.75
C GLN A 231 2.96 -8.70 -3.63
N TYR A 232 3.17 -9.99 -3.78
CA TYR A 232 2.20 -11.04 -3.45
C TYR A 232 2.49 -11.60 -2.06
N HIS A 233 1.44 -11.85 -1.27
CA HIS A 233 1.58 -12.58 -0.02
C HIS A 233 1.25 -14.05 -0.26
N PRO A 234 2.03 -15.00 0.29
CA PRO A 234 1.83 -16.43 0.04
C PRO A 234 0.52 -16.97 0.62
N THR A 235 0.07 -16.48 1.76
CA THR A 235 -0.98 -17.15 2.54
C THR A 235 -2.28 -16.33 2.61
N LEU A 236 -3.12 -16.38 1.56
CA LEU A 236 -4.47 -15.83 1.52
C LEU A 236 -5.51 -16.97 1.49
N LEU A 237 -6.63 -16.80 2.16
CA LEU A 237 -7.77 -17.72 2.03
C LEU A 237 -8.35 -17.67 0.61
N PRO A 238 -8.48 -18.81 -0.11
CA PRO A 238 -8.83 -18.81 -1.53
C PRO A 238 -10.19 -18.20 -1.86
N ASN A 239 -11.16 -18.32 -0.95
CA ASN A 239 -12.54 -17.85 -1.15
C ASN A 239 -12.73 -16.34 -0.94
N THR A 240 -11.87 -15.69 -0.14
CA THR A 240 -12.08 -14.30 0.30
C THR A 240 -10.93 -13.36 0.01
N GLY A 241 -9.71 -13.89 -0.18
CA GLY A 241 -8.48 -13.09 -0.21
C GLY A 241 -8.05 -12.59 1.16
N ILE A 242 -8.70 -13.01 2.25
CA ILE A 242 -8.31 -12.63 3.61
C ILE A 242 -6.92 -13.18 3.91
N LEU A 243 -6.09 -12.34 4.51
CA LEU A 243 -4.73 -12.67 4.90
C LEU A 243 -4.72 -13.69 6.05
N ILE A 244 -3.93 -14.74 5.90
CA ILE A 244 -3.42 -15.50 7.06
C ILE A 244 -2.01 -14.99 7.32
N THR A 245 -1.84 -14.37 8.47
CA THR A 245 -0.64 -13.61 8.81
C THR A 245 0.65 -14.43 8.71
N GLU A 246 1.74 -13.78 8.35
CA GLU A 246 3.08 -14.37 8.37
C GLU A 246 3.49 -14.89 9.76
N ALA A 247 2.85 -14.39 10.82
CA ALA A 247 3.06 -14.89 12.18
C ALA A 247 2.80 -16.42 12.29
N ALA A 248 1.82 -16.97 11.57
CA ALA A 248 1.54 -18.41 11.55
C ALA A 248 2.77 -19.23 11.09
N ARG A 249 3.47 -18.74 10.06
CA ARG A 249 4.75 -19.33 9.60
C ARG A 249 5.89 -19.04 10.57
N GLY A 250 5.88 -17.85 11.18
CA GLY A 250 6.86 -17.46 12.22
C GLY A 250 6.79 -18.32 13.49
N GLU A 251 5.62 -18.81 13.86
CA GLU A 251 5.42 -19.74 14.99
C GLU A 251 5.68 -21.20 14.60
N GLY A 252 5.98 -21.50 13.33
CA GLY A 252 6.42 -22.81 12.86
C GLY A 252 5.49 -23.51 11.87
N GLY A 253 4.48 -22.83 11.32
CA GLY A 253 3.58 -23.42 10.32
C GLY A 253 4.29 -23.87 9.04
N HIS A 254 3.85 -24.98 8.45
CA HIS A 254 4.43 -25.60 7.26
C HIS A 254 3.56 -25.40 6.02
N LEU A 255 4.17 -25.16 4.86
CA LEU A 255 3.49 -25.15 3.57
C LEU A 255 3.63 -26.51 2.88
N LEU A 256 2.48 -27.15 2.62
CA LEU A 256 2.40 -28.49 2.06
C LEU A 256 1.66 -28.49 0.72
N ASN A 257 2.20 -29.19 -0.28
CA ASN A 257 1.50 -29.49 -1.53
C ASN A 257 0.54 -30.69 -1.35
N LYS A 258 -0.20 -31.07 -2.39
CA LYS A 258 -1.18 -32.18 -2.33
C LYS A 258 -0.56 -33.55 -2.07
N ASP A 259 0.74 -33.70 -2.33
CA ASP A 259 1.49 -34.94 -2.08
C ASP A 259 1.99 -35.02 -0.62
N GLY A 260 1.64 -34.04 0.23
CA GLY A 260 2.06 -33.92 1.62
C GLY A 260 3.52 -33.46 1.79
N GLU A 261 4.16 -32.98 0.71
CA GLU A 261 5.53 -32.52 0.76
C GLU A 261 5.63 -31.09 1.27
N ARG A 262 6.55 -30.84 2.18
CA ARG A 262 7.02 -29.51 2.54
C ARG A 262 7.92 -28.98 1.41
N PHE A 263 7.28 -28.53 0.32
CA PHE A 263 7.90 -28.28 -0.99
C PHE A 263 8.96 -27.17 -0.99
N LEU A 264 8.95 -26.26 -0.01
CA LEU A 264 9.92 -25.17 0.10
C LEU A 264 11.38 -25.64 0.22
N LYS A 265 11.61 -26.90 0.61
CA LYS A 265 12.95 -27.52 0.57
C LYS A 265 13.60 -27.44 -0.82
N ARG A 266 12.80 -27.42 -1.90
CA ARG A 266 13.31 -27.33 -3.28
C ARG A 266 13.63 -25.91 -3.72
N TYR A 267 12.99 -24.90 -3.12
CA TYR A 267 13.05 -23.52 -3.56
C TYR A 267 13.89 -22.61 -2.66
N VAL A 268 13.83 -22.81 -1.35
CA VAL A 268 14.49 -21.96 -0.35
C VAL A 268 14.91 -22.79 0.87
N PRO A 269 15.85 -23.75 0.71
CA PRO A 269 16.17 -24.76 1.73
C PRO A 269 16.69 -24.18 3.05
N GLY A 270 17.33 -23.03 3.04
CA GLY A 270 17.92 -22.43 4.25
C GLY A 270 16.90 -21.76 5.17
N LYS A 271 15.88 -21.12 4.62
CA LYS A 271 14.87 -20.37 5.41
C LYS A 271 13.48 -21.00 5.39
N MET A 272 13.19 -21.86 4.44
CA MET A 272 11.90 -22.55 4.30
C MET A 272 10.73 -21.52 4.34
N GLU A 273 9.75 -21.69 5.20
CA GLU A 273 8.58 -20.82 5.38
C GLU A 273 8.90 -19.40 5.86
N LEU A 274 10.12 -19.16 6.31
CA LEU A 274 10.67 -17.83 6.62
C LEU A 274 11.48 -17.22 5.48
N GLY A 275 11.37 -17.77 4.27
CA GLY A 275 11.88 -17.16 3.05
C GLY A 275 11.16 -15.85 2.70
N PRO A 276 11.73 -15.01 1.81
CA PRO A 276 11.08 -13.79 1.33
C PRO A 276 9.78 -14.09 0.59
N ARG A 277 8.81 -13.18 0.71
CA ARG A 277 7.46 -13.36 0.13
C ARG A 277 7.47 -13.57 -1.37
N ASP A 278 8.32 -12.87 -2.11
CA ASP A 278 8.46 -13.02 -3.56
C ASP A 278 8.89 -14.44 -3.97
N ILE A 279 9.81 -15.04 -3.22
CA ILE A 279 10.26 -16.41 -3.45
C ILE A 279 9.16 -17.41 -3.08
N LEU A 280 8.53 -17.24 -1.92
CA LEU A 280 7.49 -18.15 -1.45
C LEU A 280 6.27 -18.15 -2.39
N SER A 281 5.78 -16.97 -2.77
CA SER A 281 4.64 -16.85 -3.68
C SER A 281 4.92 -17.47 -5.06
N ARG A 282 6.14 -17.30 -5.59
CA ARG A 282 6.55 -18.00 -6.82
C ARG A 282 6.63 -19.51 -6.64
N ALA A 283 7.16 -19.98 -5.51
CA ALA A 283 7.25 -21.42 -5.22
C ALA A 283 5.86 -22.06 -5.16
N GLU A 284 4.92 -21.46 -4.44
CA GLU A 284 3.54 -21.95 -4.36
C GLU A 284 2.85 -21.98 -5.72
N MET A 285 2.94 -20.88 -6.50
CA MET A 285 2.37 -20.86 -7.83
C MET A 285 3.03 -21.87 -8.78
N SER A 286 4.34 -22.14 -8.61
CA SER A 286 5.02 -23.20 -9.38
C SER A 286 4.50 -24.59 -9.02
N GLU A 287 4.21 -24.88 -7.75
CA GLU A 287 3.58 -26.13 -7.34
C GLU A 287 2.17 -26.26 -7.91
N ILE A 288 1.37 -25.21 -7.80
CA ILE A 288 0.01 -25.14 -8.35
C ILE A 288 0.03 -25.37 -9.88
N ASN A 289 0.85 -24.64 -10.61
CA ASN A 289 0.97 -24.75 -12.07
C ASN A 289 1.50 -26.12 -12.53
N ALA A 290 2.31 -26.78 -11.71
CA ALA A 290 2.78 -28.13 -11.97
C ALA A 290 1.76 -29.23 -11.59
N GLY A 291 0.54 -28.86 -11.21
CA GLY A 291 -0.53 -29.76 -10.83
C GLY A 291 -0.36 -30.43 -9.46
N ARG A 292 0.52 -29.89 -8.60
CA ARG A 292 0.72 -30.34 -7.22
C ARG A 292 -0.02 -29.50 -6.17
N GLY A 293 -0.87 -28.57 -6.60
CA GLY A 293 -1.86 -27.93 -5.75
C GLY A 293 -3.12 -28.76 -5.58
N PHE A 294 -3.93 -28.43 -4.58
CA PHE A 294 -5.30 -28.93 -4.43
C PHE A 294 -6.22 -28.13 -5.33
N ASP A 295 -7.22 -28.78 -5.93
CA ASP A 295 -8.24 -28.11 -6.70
C ASP A 295 -9.41 -27.69 -5.80
N GLY A 296 -9.92 -26.46 -6.00
CA GLY A 296 -11.02 -25.92 -5.23
C GLY A 296 -11.91 -25.00 -6.06
N PRO A 297 -13.12 -24.67 -5.57
CA PRO A 297 -14.10 -23.87 -6.29
C PRO A 297 -13.64 -22.40 -6.52
N TYR A 298 -12.64 -21.95 -5.78
CA TYR A 298 -12.06 -20.60 -5.86
C TYR A 298 -10.63 -20.59 -6.45
N GLY A 299 -10.29 -21.65 -7.19
CA GLY A 299 -8.94 -21.86 -7.76
C GLY A 299 -8.09 -22.82 -6.94
N SER A 300 -6.97 -23.23 -7.51
CA SER A 300 -6.05 -24.17 -6.86
C SER A 300 -5.29 -23.51 -5.71
N TYR A 301 -4.94 -24.28 -4.69
CA TYR A 301 -4.33 -23.82 -3.45
C TYR A 301 -3.32 -24.86 -2.89
N VAL A 302 -2.59 -24.47 -1.86
CA VAL A 302 -1.74 -25.35 -1.03
C VAL A 302 -2.22 -25.31 0.43
N HIS A 303 -1.69 -26.15 1.29
CA HIS A 303 -2.05 -26.17 2.70
C HIS A 303 -1.01 -25.43 3.56
N LEU A 304 -1.49 -24.60 4.48
CA LEU A 304 -0.73 -24.11 5.64
C LEU A 304 -1.08 -25.01 6.83
N ASP A 305 -0.17 -25.87 7.23
CA ASP A 305 -0.35 -26.82 8.33
C ASP A 305 0.19 -26.24 9.64
N LEU A 306 -0.69 -26.10 10.64
CA LEU A 306 -0.40 -25.65 12.00
C LEU A 306 -0.66 -26.77 13.03
N THR A 307 -1.17 -27.93 12.60
CA THR A 307 -1.64 -29.00 13.51
C THR A 307 -0.58 -29.52 14.48
N HIS A 308 0.69 -29.49 14.09
CA HIS A 308 1.83 -29.92 14.91
C HIS A 308 2.23 -28.92 16.00
N LEU A 309 1.69 -27.67 15.99
CA LEU A 309 1.98 -26.65 17.01
C LEU A 309 1.22 -26.91 18.32
N GLY A 310 0.07 -27.58 18.23
CA GLY A 310 -0.83 -27.82 19.34
C GLY A 310 -1.79 -26.66 19.64
N GLU A 311 -2.90 -26.99 20.28
CA GLU A 311 -4.01 -26.06 20.54
C GLU A 311 -3.59 -24.85 21.39
N GLU A 312 -2.78 -25.07 22.45
CA GLU A 312 -2.31 -24.01 23.35
C GLU A 312 -1.53 -22.90 22.61
N VAL A 313 -0.65 -23.26 21.66
CA VAL A 313 0.12 -22.28 20.87
C VAL A 313 -0.80 -21.51 19.95
N ILE A 314 -1.76 -22.19 19.30
CA ILE A 314 -2.70 -21.54 18.39
C ILE A 314 -3.59 -20.55 19.15
N GLU A 315 -4.15 -20.95 20.29
CA GLU A 315 -5.02 -20.08 21.10
C GLU A 315 -4.30 -18.90 21.74
N THR A 316 -3.05 -19.06 22.14
CA THR A 316 -2.30 -17.99 22.82
C THR A 316 -1.59 -17.03 21.88
N LYS A 317 -1.05 -17.53 20.75
CA LYS A 317 -0.22 -16.73 19.84
C LYS A 317 -0.88 -16.37 18.51
N LEU A 318 -1.87 -17.15 18.08
CA LEU A 318 -2.54 -17.04 16.80
C LEU A 318 -4.08 -17.06 16.92
N PRO A 319 -4.69 -16.42 17.95
CA PRO A 319 -6.13 -16.52 18.20
C PRO A 319 -6.96 -15.96 17.03
N PHE A 320 -6.46 -14.94 16.33
CA PHE A 320 -7.15 -14.38 15.18
C PHE A 320 -7.04 -15.26 13.93
N VAL A 321 -5.91 -15.95 13.75
CA VAL A 321 -5.77 -16.96 12.69
C VAL A 321 -6.80 -18.09 12.89
N LYS A 322 -6.98 -18.57 14.14
CA LYS A 322 -8.03 -19.55 14.47
C LYS A 322 -9.42 -19.00 14.12
N GLU A 323 -9.74 -17.80 14.58
CA GLU A 323 -11.01 -17.12 14.29
C GLU A 323 -11.28 -17.02 12.78
N LEU A 324 -10.29 -16.63 11.97
CA LEU A 324 -10.43 -16.50 10.52
C LEU A 324 -10.64 -17.86 9.84
N ALA A 325 -9.87 -18.89 10.22
CA ALA A 325 -10.01 -20.23 9.67
C ALA A 325 -11.39 -20.83 9.98
N GLU A 326 -11.84 -20.77 11.23
CA GLU A 326 -13.16 -21.26 11.62
C GLU A 326 -14.31 -20.52 10.90
N ARG A 327 -14.25 -19.17 10.86
CA ARG A 327 -15.37 -18.37 10.31
C ARG A 327 -15.48 -18.41 8.78
N TYR A 328 -14.36 -18.44 8.07
CA TYR A 328 -14.37 -18.26 6.61
C TYR A 328 -14.17 -19.54 5.82
N VAL A 329 -13.54 -20.55 6.40
CA VAL A 329 -13.32 -21.86 5.75
C VAL A 329 -13.84 -23.05 6.57
N GLY A 330 -14.32 -22.83 7.80
CA GLY A 330 -14.92 -23.87 8.64
C GLY A 330 -13.92 -24.87 9.20
N ILE A 331 -12.66 -24.47 9.36
CA ILE A 331 -11.53 -25.32 9.77
C ILE A 331 -11.01 -24.89 11.14
N ASP A 332 -10.84 -25.85 12.06
CA ASP A 332 -10.02 -25.64 13.27
C ASP A 332 -8.54 -25.94 12.92
N PRO A 333 -7.67 -24.91 12.90
CA PRO A 333 -6.28 -25.07 12.51
C PRO A 333 -5.43 -25.93 13.46
N ALA A 334 -5.96 -26.26 14.64
CA ALA A 334 -5.32 -27.23 15.53
C ALA A 334 -5.46 -28.68 15.04
N HIS A 335 -6.43 -28.96 14.17
CA HIS A 335 -6.79 -30.29 13.73
C HIS A 335 -6.70 -30.50 12.22
N GLU A 336 -6.87 -29.43 11.44
CA GLU A 336 -6.89 -29.48 9.97
C GLU A 336 -6.06 -28.34 9.37
N PRO A 337 -5.33 -28.57 8.26
CA PRO A 337 -4.55 -27.52 7.61
C PRO A 337 -5.43 -26.50 6.90
N ILE A 338 -5.01 -25.24 6.92
CA ILE A 338 -5.72 -24.12 6.30
C ILE A 338 -5.40 -24.07 4.79
N PRO A 339 -6.41 -24.01 3.89
CA PRO A 339 -6.18 -23.78 2.47
C PRO A 339 -5.67 -22.36 2.25
N VAL A 340 -4.58 -22.21 1.50
CA VAL A 340 -3.98 -20.90 1.19
C VAL A 340 -3.47 -20.84 -0.23
N ARG A 341 -3.47 -19.62 -0.82
CA ARG A 341 -2.86 -19.36 -2.12
C ARG A 341 -2.27 -17.95 -2.17
N PRO A 342 -1.27 -17.70 -3.06
CA PRO A 342 -0.73 -16.36 -3.22
C PRO A 342 -1.74 -15.39 -3.83
N GLY A 343 -1.73 -14.14 -3.33
CA GLY A 343 -2.52 -13.05 -3.88
C GLY A 343 -1.85 -11.69 -3.69
N GLN A 344 -2.30 -10.69 -4.45
CA GLN A 344 -1.77 -9.34 -4.36
C GLN A 344 -1.94 -8.80 -2.92
N HIS A 345 -0.89 -8.13 -2.41
CA HIS A 345 -0.87 -7.69 -1.02
C HIS A 345 -0.40 -6.25 -0.81
N TYR A 346 0.73 -5.85 -1.42
CA TYR A 346 1.35 -4.55 -1.18
C TYR A 346 1.93 -3.96 -2.46
N GLN A 347 1.77 -2.65 -2.64
CA GLN A 347 2.40 -1.91 -3.72
C GLN A 347 3.68 -1.25 -3.20
N MET A 348 4.87 -1.68 -3.70
CA MET A 348 6.13 -1.03 -3.34
C MET A 348 6.34 0.27 -4.10
N GLY A 349 5.86 0.33 -5.33
CA GLY A 349 5.82 1.56 -6.12
C GLY A 349 4.74 2.53 -5.64
N GLY A 350 4.78 3.76 -6.15
CA GLY A 350 3.83 4.82 -5.80
C GLY A 350 4.31 6.20 -6.20
N VAL A 351 3.72 7.23 -5.61
CA VAL A 351 4.11 8.62 -5.82
C VAL A 351 5.57 8.81 -5.46
N HIS A 352 6.38 9.30 -6.40
CA HIS A 352 7.78 9.62 -6.14
C HIS A 352 7.90 10.65 -5.02
N THR A 353 8.75 10.34 -4.02
CA THR A 353 9.10 11.28 -2.94
C THR A 353 10.57 11.18 -2.56
N ASP A 354 11.08 12.24 -1.94
CA ASP A 354 12.31 12.19 -1.16
C ASP A 354 12.04 11.66 0.27
N ILE A 355 13.07 11.62 1.11
CA ILE A 355 12.98 11.16 2.51
C ILE A 355 12.09 12.03 3.40
N HIS A 356 11.78 13.27 2.99
CA HIS A 356 10.91 14.20 3.69
C HIS A 356 9.45 14.14 3.17
N GLY A 357 9.16 13.18 2.29
CA GLY A 357 7.86 13.04 1.65
C GLY A 357 7.56 14.07 0.57
N PHE A 358 8.51 14.92 0.19
CA PHE A 358 8.32 15.94 -0.85
C PHE A 358 8.31 15.29 -2.24
N THR A 359 7.31 15.61 -3.06
CA THR A 359 7.08 14.99 -4.37
C THR A 359 7.80 15.66 -5.53
N GLY A 360 8.49 16.79 -5.28
CA GLY A 360 9.03 17.67 -6.31
C GLY A 360 8.03 18.74 -6.80
N LEU A 361 6.73 18.58 -6.53
CA LEU A 361 5.71 19.61 -6.83
C LEU A 361 5.50 20.47 -5.57
N PRO A 362 5.79 21.79 -5.63
CA PRO A 362 5.62 22.69 -4.50
C PRO A 362 4.25 22.57 -3.83
N GLY A 363 4.25 22.46 -2.50
CA GLY A 363 3.03 22.27 -1.71
C GLY A 363 2.50 20.84 -1.66
N LEU A 364 3.11 19.86 -2.36
CA LEU A 364 2.65 18.48 -2.37
C LEU A 364 3.63 17.53 -1.70
N TYR A 365 3.12 16.74 -0.77
CA TYR A 365 3.83 15.68 -0.03
C TYR A 365 3.07 14.37 -0.12
N ALA A 366 3.74 13.24 0.12
CA ALA A 366 3.09 11.94 0.23
C ALA A 366 3.81 11.05 1.26
N ALA A 367 3.06 10.16 1.94
CA ALA A 367 3.61 9.24 2.94
C ALA A 367 2.80 7.94 3.08
N GLY A 368 3.46 6.88 3.52
CA GLY A 368 2.89 5.53 3.61
C GLY A 368 2.82 4.85 2.24
N GLU A 369 2.00 3.80 2.10
CA GLU A 369 1.97 2.95 0.90
C GLU A 369 1.58 3.67 -0.41
N VAL A 370 1.03 4.88 -0.36
CA VAL A 370 0.79 5.69 -1.57
C VAL A 370 2.09 6.24 -2.15
N ALA A 371 3.11 6.43 -1.31
CA ALA A 371 4.39 7.01 -1.65
C ALA A 371 5.45 5.94 -1.95
N CYS A 372 6.38 6.25 -2.82
CA CYS A 372 7.57 5.47 -3.07
C CYS A 372 8.82 6.30 -2.72
N VAL A 373 9.18 6.28 -1.43
CA VAL A 373 10.47 6.79 -0.93
C VAL A 373 11.62 5.82 -1.28
N SER A 374 11.27 4.69 -1.87
CA SER A 374 12.16 3.60 -2.31
C SER A 374 12.85 2.81 -1.20
N MET A 375 12.35 2.82 0.03
CA MET A 375 12.89 1.94 1.06
C MET A 375 12.56 0.46 0.85
N ASN A 376 11.49 0.15 0.12
CA ASN A 376 11.01 -1.22 -0.13
C ASN A 376 11.60 -1.84 -1.40
N GLY A 377 12.08 -1.04 -2.33
CA GLY A 377 12.64 -1.48 -3.60
C GLY A 377 11.79 -2.51 -4.35
N ALA A 378 12.38 -3.62 -4.77
CA ALA A 378 11.68 -4.63 -5.56
C ALA A 378 10.86 -5.64 -4.74
N ASN A 379 11.02 -5.67 -3.41
CA ASN A 379 10.24 -6.55 -2.51
C ASN A 379 10.35 -6.07 -1.07
N ARG A 380 9.22 -5.80 -0.43
CA ARG A 380 9.14 -5.29 0.93
C ARG A 380 9.45 -6.38 1.96
N LEU A 381 10.36 -6.10 2.87
CA LEU A 381 10.60 -6.92 4.06
C LEU A 381 9.35 -6.91 4.96
N GLY A 382 8.97 -8.07 5.50
CA GLY A 382 7.86 -8.18 6.42
C GLY A 382 7.97 -7.19 7.59
N SER A 383 6.86 -6.71 8.12
CA SER A 383 6.75 -5.77 9.25
C SER A 383 7.28 -4.34 9.04
N ASN A 384 7.92 -4.02 7.91
CA ASN A 384 8.38 -2.65 7.66
C ASN A 384 7.23 -1.67 7.37
N SER A 385 6.10 -2.12 6.81
CA SER A 385 5.04 -1.23 6.30
C SER A 385 4.35 -0.36 7.36
N LEU A 386 4.06 -0.90 8.56
CA LEU A 386 3.47 -0.09 9.63
C LEU A 386 4.46 0.94 10.16
N THR A 387 5.72 0.53 10.34
CA THR A 387 6.79 1.43 10.76
C THR A 387 7.05 2.52 9.72
N GLU A 388 7.01 2.17 8.42
CA GLU A 388 7.10 3.11 7.30
C GLU A 388 6.01 4.20 7.38
N CYS A 389 4.74 3.80 7.63
CA CYS A 389 3.65 4.75 7.81
C CYS A 389 3.92 5.74 8.96
N LEU A 390 4.52 5.28 10.06
CA LEU A 390 4.81 6.14 11.20
C LEU A 390 6.00 7.06 10.93
N VAL A 391 7.13 6.51 10.47
CA VAL A 391 8.36 7.26 10.24
C VAL A 391 8.17 8.33 9.17
N PHE A 392 7.75 7.93 7.98
CA PHE A 392 7.60 8.87 6.87
C PHE A 392 6.31 9.70 6.96
N GLY A 393 5.27 9.20 7.67
CA GLY A 393 4.13 10.03 8.05
C GLY A 393 4.53 11.20 8.94
N ALA A 394 5.31 10.94 10.00
CA ALA A 394 5.82 11.98 10.87
C ALA A 394 6.72 12.97 10.12
N GLU A 395 7.59 12.47 9.25
CA GLU A 395 8.53 13.31 8.53
C GLU A 395 7.83 14.21 7.49
N ALA A 396 6.89 13.67 6.71
CA ALA A 396 6.08 14.44 5.78
C ALA A 396 5.24 15.50 6.51
N GLY A 397 4.68 15.16 7.69
CA GLY A 397 3.95 16.12 8.52
C GLY A 397 4.81 17.30 8.96
N LYS A 398 6.03 17.04 9.44
CA LYS A 398 7.00 18.09 9.81
C LYS A 398 7.43 18.94 8.62
N ALA A 399 7.74 18.30 7.48
CA ALA A 399 8.19 18.99 6.28
C ALA A 399 7.07 19.90 5.71
N ALA A 400 5.86 19.39 5.65
CA ALA A 400 4.68 20.16 5.23
C ALA A 400 4.41 21.35 6.19
N ALA A 401 4.55 21.14 7.51
CA ALA A 401 4.41 22.21 8.50
C ALA A 401 5.48 23.31 8.30
N GLN A 402 6.73 22.95 8.14
CA GLN A 402 7.82 23.89 7.88
C GLN A 402 7.64 24.67 6.57
N PHE A 403 7.07 24.03 5.56
CA PHE A 403 6.71 24.69 4.30
C PHE A 403 5.53 25.66 4.51
N ALA A 404 4.44 25.21 5.14
CA ALA A 404 3.24 26.00 5.36
C ALA A 404 3.51 27.29 6.16
N LEU A 405 4.42 27.24 7.15
CA LEU A 405 4.81 28.41 7.95
C LEU A 405 5.48 29.53 7.11
N LYS A 406 6.00 29.20 5.94
CA LYS A 406 6.65 30.15 5.02
C LYS A 406 5.73 30.64 3.91
N GLN A 407 4.50 30.15 3.85
CA GLN A 407 3.53 30.46 2.80
C GLN A 407 2.40 31.33 3.31
N GLU A 408 1.89 32.19 2.43
CA GLU A 408 0.60 32.85 2.62
C GLU A 408 -0.55 31.88 2.34
N ASN A 409 -1.74 32.19 2.86
CA ASN A 409 -2.94 31.40 2.58
C ASN A 409 -3.23 31.40 1.07
N PRO A 410 -3.59 30.26 0.48
CA PRO A 410 -4.05 30.20 -0.90
C PRO A 410 -5.24 31.13 -1.11
N ASN A 411 -5.26 31.81 -2.24
CA ASN A 411 -6.36 32.67 -2.60
C ASN A 411 -7.38 31.90 -3.47
N PHE A 412 -8.63 31.79 -3.00
CA PHE A 412 -9.73 31.26 -3.81
C PHE A 412 -10.15 32.25 -4.87
N GLY A 413 -9.19 32.72 -5.68
CA GLY A 413 -9.37 33.62 -6.82
C GLY A 413 -9.64 32.85 -8.12
N ASN A 414 -9.78 33.63 -9.21
CA ASN A 414 -10.19 33.12 -10.53
C ASN A 414 -9.48 31.85 -11.03
N PRO A 415 -8.15 31.64 -10.90
CA PRO A 415 -7.55 30.39 -11.40
C PRO A 415 -8.01 29.17 -10.61
N VAL A 416 -7.92 29.17 -9.28
CA VAL A 416 -8.27 28.06 -8.40
C VAL A 416 -9.77 27.76 -8.46
N GLN A 417 -10.60 28.78 -8.42
CA GLN A 417 -12.05 28.64 -8.59
C GLN A 417 -12.42 28.02 -9.95
N GLY A 418 -11.73 28.43 -11.02
CA GLY A 418 -11.93 27.91 -12.38
C GLY A 418 -11.60 26.40 -12.47
N LEU A 419 -10.54 25.95 -11.79
CA LEU A 419 -10.20 24.52 -11.69
C LEU A 419 -11.30 23.74 -10.97
N ALA A 420 -11.79 24.25 -9.84
CA ALA A 420 -12.85 23.62 -9.08
C ALA A 420 -14.18 23.53 -9.88
N MET A 421 -14.55 24.60 -10.59
CA MET A 421 -15.74 24.60 -11.47
C MET A 421 -15.59 23.64 -12.66
N SER A 422 -14.39 23.49 -13.20
CA SER A 422 -14.13 22.52 -14.27
C SER A 422 -14.31 21.08 -13.76
N GLU A 423 -13.90 20.81 -12.53
CA GLU A 423 -14.09 19.51 -11.90
C GLU A 423 -15.57 19.24 -11.60
N GLU A 424 -16.31 20.24 -11.13
CA GLU A 424 -17.76 20.16 -10.93
C GLU A 424 -18.49 19.81 -12.24
N THR A 425 -18.14 20.50 -13.34
CA THR A 425 -18.67 20.22 -14.67
C THR A 425 -18.32 18.79 -15.13
N ARG A 426 -17.08 18.34 -14.91
CA ARG A 426 -16.65 16.98 -15.27
C ARG A 426 -17.49 15.92 -14.56
N ILE A 427 -17.74 16.11 -13.28
CA ILE A 427 -18.44 15.10 -12.46
C ILE A 427 -19.95 15.15 -12.72
N PHE A 428 -20.57 16.31 -12.56
CA PHE A 428 -22.03 16.40 -12.53
C PHE A 428 -22.65 16.62 -13.91
N ASP A 429 -21.98 17.35 -14.83
CA ASP A 429 -22.53 17.62 -16.16
C ASP A 429 -22.08 16.60 -17.20
N GLN A 430 -20.89 16.02 -17.07
CA GLN A 430 -20.40 15.06 -18.06
C GLN A 430 -20.58 13.61 -17.59
N LEU A 431 -20.14 13.24 -16.39
CA LEU A 431 -20.20 11.83 -15.94
C LEU A 431 -21.60 11.46 -15.44
N LEU A 432 -22.19 12.22 -14.52
CA LEU A 432 -23.47 11.85 -13.89
C LEU A 432 -24.65 11.96 -14.87
N LYS A 433 -24.62 12.86 -15.84
CA LYS A 433 -25.71 13.05 -16.81
C LYS A 433 -25.71 12.08 -17.98
N HIS A 434 -24.74 11.17 -18.11
CA HIS A 434 -24.81 10.13 -19.15
C HIS A 434 -26.05 9.26 -18.93
N GLU A 435 -26.92 9.17 -19.94
CA GLU A 435 -28.18 8.40 -19.86
C GLU A 435 -28.02 6.95 -20.33
N THR A 436 -27.02 6.69 -21.16
CA THR A 436 -26.77 5.37 -21.74
C THR A 436 -25.29 5.07 -21.73
N GLY A 437 -24.94 3.80 -21.53
CA GLY A 437 -23.56 3.38 -21.51
C GLY A 437 -23.38 2.01 -20.88
N GLU A 438 -22.14 1.62 -20.72
CA GLU A 438 -21.78 0.40 -20.03
C GLU A 438 -21.69 0.64 -18.52
N ARG A 439 -22.11 -0.33 -17.71
CA ARG A 439 -22.03 -0.22 -16.25
C ARG A 439 -20.59 -0.14 -15.78
N VAL A 440 -20.31 0.79 -14.88
CA VAL A 440 -19.00 0.96 -14.23
C VAL A 440 -18.50 -0.33 -13.58
N SER A 441 -19.41 -1.09 -12.96
CA SER A 441 -19.07 -2.36 -12.30
C SER A 441 -18.54 -3.43 -13.27
N THR A 442 -19.06 -3.50 -14.51
CA THR A 442 -18.57 -4.40 -15.56
C THR A 442 -17.12 -4.04 -15.96
N ILE A 443 -16.88 -2.77 -16.24
CA ILE A 443 -15.54 -2.27 -16.63
C ILE A 443 -14.54 -2.52 -15.50
N ARG A 444 -14.95 -2.30 -14.24
CA ARG A 444 -14.11 -2.60 -13.06
C ARG A 444 -13.73 -4.08 -12.98
N THR A 445 -14.69 -4.96 -13.18
CA THR A 445 -14.45 -6.42 -13.16
C THR A 445 -13.49 -6.82 -14.28
N ASP A 446 -13.68 -6.32 -15.49
CA ASP A 446 -12.81 -6.61 -16.62
C ASP A 446 -11.37 -6.12 -16.38
N MET A 447 -11.20 -4.92 -15.79
CA MET A 447 -9.89 -4.42 -15.39
C MET A 447 -9.21 -5.37 -14.38
N GLN A 448 -9.94 -5.79 -13.36
CA GLN A 448 -9.41 -6.69 -12.32
C GLN A 448 -9.00 -8.03 -12.90
N VAL A 449 -9.80 -8.60 -13.81
CA VAL A 449 -9.48 -9.85 -14.51
C VAL A 449 -8.24 -9.70 -15.41
N ALA A 450 -8.17 -8.61 -16.19
CA ALA A 450 -7.04 -8.34 -17.06
C ALA A 450 -5.73 -8.19 -16.25
N MET A 451 -5.76 -7.43 -15.16
CA MET A 451 -4.59 -7.23 -14.31
C MET A 451 -4.13 -8.52 -13.62
N GLU A 452 -5.06 -9.31 -13.07
CA GLU A 452 -4.74 -10.60 -12.44
C GLU A 452 -4.12 -11.57 -13.46
N LYS A 453 -4.69 -11.63 -14.66
CA LYS A 453 -4.27 -12.57 -15.72
C LYS A 453 -2.92 -12.21 -16.32
N HIS A 454 -2.67 -10.92 -16.60
CA HIS A 454 -1.54 -10.49 -17.41
C HIS A 454 -0.38 -9.88 -16.62
N VAL A 455 -0.65 -9.40 -15.38
CA VAL A 455 0.33 -8.68 -14.55
C VAL A 455 0.54 -9.39 -13.20
N GLY A 456 0.25 -10.68 -13.17
CA GLY A 456 0.39 -11.54 -11.98
C GLY A 456 1.85 -11.79 -11.56
N ILE A 457 2.06 -12.91 -10.85
CA ILE A 457 3.38 -13.30 -10.33
C ILE A 457 4.37 -13.61 -11.47
N PHE A 458 3.92 -14.34 -12.49
CA PHE A 458 4.70 -14.66 -13.69
C PHE A 458 4.28 -13.77 -14.84
N ARG A 459 5.25 -13.15 -15.49
CA ARG A 459 5.05 -12.14 -16.54
C ARG A 459 5.94 -12.45 -17.75
N ASP A 460 5.47 -12.10 -18.92
CA ASP A 460 6.25 -12.10 -20.18
C ASP A 460 5.86 -10.91 -21.04
N GLU A 461 6.62 -10.67 -22.12
CA GLU A 461 6.42 -9.49 -22.96
C GLU A 461 5.03 -9.48 -23.63
N ASP A 462 4.55 -10.64 -24.09
CA ASP A 462 3.30 -10.73 -24.84
C ASP A 462 2.10 -10.45 -23.91
N THR A 463 2.05 -11.08 -22.75
CA THR A 463 0.98 -10.87 -21.77
C THR A 463 0.98 -9.44 -21.22
N LEU A 464 2.15 -8.84 -20.97
CA LEU A 464 2.26 -7.46 -20.53
C LEU A 464 1.79 -6.46 -21.61
N LYS A 465 2.15 -6.66 -22.88
CA LYS A 465 1.67 -5.82 -24.00
C LYS A 465 0.16 -5.93 -24.18
N GLU A 466 -0.39 -7.13 -24.00
CA GLU A 466 -1.85 -7.33 -24.03
C GLU A 466 -2.52 -6.56 -22.88
N SER A 467 -1.97 -6.58 -21.67
CA SER A 467 -2.46 -5.75 -20.57
C SER A 467 -2.44 -4.25 -20.90
N CYS A 468 -1.35 -3.75 -21.51
CA CYS A 468 -1.28 -2.36 -21.96
C CYS A 468 -2.43 -1.99 -22.91
N ARG A 469 -2.74 -2.90 -23.88
CA ARG A 469 -3.83 -2.71 -24.84
C ARG A 469 -5.19 -2.72 -24.14
N GLU A 470 -5.46 -3.77 -23.33
CA GLU A 470 -6.76 -3.94 -22.65
C GLU A 470 -7.05 -2.78 -21.69
N VAL A 471 -6.09 -2.33 -20.88
CA VAL A 471 -6.30 -1.19 -19.97
C VAL A 471 -6.58 0.09 -20.76
N GLY A 472 -5.88 0.31 -21.89
CA GLY A 472 -6.17 1.42 -22.79
C GLY A 472 -7.61 1.39 -23.34
N GLU A 473 -8.12 0.22 -23.72
CA GLU A 473 -9.51 0.03 -24.16
C GLU A 473 -10.51 0.26 -23.02
N LEU A 474 -10.22 -0.23 -21.81
CA LEU A 474 -11.07 -0.01 -20.63
C LEU A 474 -11.20 1.48 -20.30
N LYS A 475 -10.13 2.28 -20.45
CA LYS A 475 -10.19 3.75 -20.30
C LYS A 475 -11.14 4.38 -21.34
N GLN A 476 -11.17 3.88 -22.59
CA GLN A 476 -12.11 4.36 -23.60
C GLN A 476 -13.56 3.94 -23.30
N ARG A 477 -13.76 2.72 -22.77
CA ARG A 477 -15.07 2.21 -22.34
C ARG A 477 -15.61 3.06 -21.18
N LEU A 478 -14.77 3.40 -20.18
CA LEU A 478 -15.20 4.22 -19.04
C LEU A 478 -15.66 5.61 -19.46
N ARG A 479 -15.03 6.23 -20.47
CA ARG A 479 -15.50 7.53 -21.00
C ARG A 479 -16.94 7.50 -21.53
N LYS A 480 -17.45 6.32 -21.86
CA LYS A 480 -18.82 6.07 -22.30
C LYS A 480 -19.63 5.30 -21.25
N GLY A 481 -19.09 5.18 -20.05
CA GLY A 481 -19.74 4.48 -18.93
C GLY A 481 -20.93 5.25 -18.40
N ILE A 482 -21.82 4.53 -17.71
CA ILE A 482 -23.01 5.10 -17.07
C ILE A 482 -22.95 4.91 -15.56
N VAL A 483 -23.29 5.95 -14.83
CA VAL A 483 -23.72 5.93 -13.44
C VAL A 483 -25.23 5.87 -13.45
N GLU A 484 -25.84 4.77 -13.00
CA GLU A 484 -27.30 4.57 -13.08
C GLU A 484 -28.03 5.39 -12.01
N ASP A 485 -27.47 5.48 -10.82
CA ASP A 485 -27.98 6.32 -9.75
C ASP A 485 -27.69 7.81 -10.06
N LYS A 486 -28.76 8.61 -10.24
CA LYS A 486 -28.67 10.03 -10.58
C LYS A 486 -28.83 10.96 -9.37
N ASP A 487 -29.09 10.42 -8.20
CA ASP A 487 -29.15 11.19 -6.97
C ASP A 487 -27.78 11.64 -6.53
N HIS A 488 -27.73 12.72 -5.75
CA HIS A 488 -26.48 13.23 -5.20
C HIS A 488 -26.16 12.63 -3.83
N VAL A 489 -27.19 12.39 -3.02
CA VAL A 489 -27.08 11.98 -1.61
C VAL A 489 -26.63 10.52 -1.50
N TYR A 490 -25.50 10.26 -0.87
CA TYR A 490 -24.92 8.92 -0.71
C TYR A 490 -24.77 8.14 -2.02
N ASN A 491 -24.49 8.82 -3.13
CA ASN A 491 -24.28 8.18 -4.43
C ASN A 491 -22.94 7.41 -4.45
N THR A 492 -22.98 6.19 -3.96
CA THR A 492 -21.80 5.30 -3.92
C THR A 492 -21.41 4.78 -5.29
N GLU A 493 -22.33 4.78 -6.28
CA GLU A 493 -22.02 4.41 -7.65
C GLU A 493 -21.22 5.51 -8.35
N LEU A 494 -21.52 6.79 -8.10
CA LEU A 494 -20.71 7.91 -8.57
C LEU A 494 -19.29 7.83 -7.98
N VAL A 495 -19.17 7.57 -6.68
CA VAL A 495 -17.85 7.37 -6.03
C VAL A 495 -17.12 6.21 -6.69
N ALA A 496 -17.79 5.07 -6.95
CA ALA A 496 -17.18 3.91 -7.60
C ALA A 496 -16.72 4.21 -9.04
N ALA A 497 -17.44 5.07 -9.77
CA ALA A 497 -17.04 5.53 -11.11
C ALA A 497 -15.78 6.40 -11.07
N LEU A 498 -15.70 7.32 -10.10
CA LEU A 498 -14.52 8.16 -9.88
C LEU A 498 -13.32 7.35 -9.41
N GLU A 499 -13.53 6.37 -8.52
CA GLU A 499 -12.49 5.41 -8.14
C GLU A 499 -11.97 4.63 -9.34
N LEU A 500 -12.85 4.14 -10.22
CA LEU A 500 -12.45 3.37 -11.40
C LEU A 500 -11.63 4.23 -12.38
N ASP A 501 -11.97 5.50 -12.53
CA ASP A 501 -11.19 6.45 -13.34
C ASP A 501 -9.75 6.59 -12.81
N PHE A 502 -9.57 6.68 -11.48
CA PHE A 502 -8.26 6.65 -10.83
C PHE A 502 -7.56 5.30 -10.95
N MET A 503 -8.29 4.20 -10.72
CA MET A 503 -7.75 2.84 -10.81
C MET A 503 -7.17 2.55 -12.19
N LEU A 504 -7.82 2.99 -13.26
CA LEU A 504 -7.36 2.78 -14.63
C LEU A 504 -6.09 3.57 -14.96
N ASP A 505 -5.95 4.79 -14.42
CA ASP A 505 -4.70 5.55 -14.59
C ASP A 505 -3.53 4.84 -13.91
N VAL A 506 -3.73 4.33 -12.69
CA VAL A 506 -2.70 3.59 -11.95
C VAL A 506 -2.45 2.22 -12.59
N ALA A 507 -3.51 1.50 -12.98
CA ALA A 507 -3.41 0.18 -13.62
C ALA A 507 -2.57 0.23 -14.90
N GLU A 508 -2.68 1.29 -15.69
CA GLU A 508 -1.93 1.47 -16.92
C GLU A 508 -0.41 1.59 -16.66
N THR A 509 0.01 2.24 -15.57
CA THR A 509 1.44 2.44 -15.27
C THR A 509 2.18 1.15 -14.96
N ILE A 510 1.49 0.14 -14.40
CA ILE A 510 2.09 -1.12 -13.96
C ILE A 510 2.64 -1.95 -15.15
N PRO A 511 1.83 -2.33 -16.16
CA PRO A 511 2.33 -3.11 -17.29
C PRO A 511 3.33 -2.33 -18.15
N TYR A 512 3.17 -1.01 -18.34
CA TYR A 512 4.16 -0.22 -19.08
C TYR A 512 5.52 -0.21 -18.39
N SER A 513 5.58 -0.05 -17.06
CA SER A 513 6.82 -0.16 -16.28
C SER A 513 7.39 -1.57 -16.36
N ALA A 514 6.54 -2.60 -16.29
CA ALA A 514 6.94 -4.01 -16.35
C ALA A 514 7.50 -4.42 -17.73
N VAL A 515 6.93 -3.92 -18.84
CA VAL A 515 7.48 -4.12 -20.21
C VAL A 515 8.85 -3.48 -20.31
N ALA A 516 9.01 -2.27 -19.78
CA ALA A 516 10.27 -1.53 -19.87
C ALA A 516 11.41 -2.17 -19.06
N ARG A 517 11.11 -2.89 -17.97
CA ARG A 517 12.09 -3.61 -17.15
C ARG A 517 12.30 -5.05 -17.63
N GLN A 518 13.33 -5.27 -18.41
CA GLN A 518 13.69 -6.56 -19.01
C GLN A 518 14.66 -7.37 -18.12
N GLU A 519 14.26 -7.62 -16.89
CA GLU A 519 14.97 -8.45 -15.90
C GLU A 519 13.97 -9.11 -14.96
N SER A 520 14.43 -9.99 -14.07
CA SER A 520 13.69 -10.43 -12.89
C SER A 520 14.37 -9.93 -11.63
N ARG A 521 13.62 -9.19 -10.80
CA ARG A 521 14.12 -8.62 -9.54
C ARG A 521 13.00 -8.58 -8.50
N GLY A 522 13.23 -9.19 -7.33
CA GLY A 522 12.26 -9.22 -6.26
C GLY A 522 10.90 -9.76 -6.68
N ALA A 523 9.85 -8.96 -6.53
CA ALA A 523 8.47 -9.30 -6.89
C ALA A 523 8.20 -9.22 -8.40
N HIS A 524 9.02 -8.51 -9.17
CA HIS A 524 8.93 -8.47 -10.62
C HIS A 524 9.65 -9.67 -11.23
N TYR A 525 8.89 -10.67 -11.69
CA TYR A 525 9.45 -11.86 -12.30
C TYR A 525 9.01 -12.02 -13.76
N ARG A 526 10.00 -12.01 -14.68
CA ARG A 526 9.84 -12.17 -16.12
C ARG A 526 10.27 -13.59 -16.53
N THR A 527 9.36 -14.34 -17.12
CA THR A 527 9.68 -15.71 -17.62
C THR A 527 10.58 -15.69 -18.85
N ASP A 528 10.59 -14.59 -19.60
CA ASP A 528 11.45 -14.33 -20.76
C ASP A 528 12.79 -13.64 -20.38
N PHE A 529 12.91 -13.07 -19.17
CA PHE A 529 14.13 -12.46 -18.63
C PHE A 529 14.34 -12.89 -17.16
N THR A 530 14.66 -14.16 -16.93
CA THR A 530 14.65 -14.80 -15.60
C THR A 530 15.77 -14.34 -14.65
N LYS A 531 16.77 -13.61 -15.14
CA LYS A 531 17.92 -13.17 -14.35
C LYS A 531 17.82 -11.68 -14.01
N ARG A 532 18.38 -11.32 -12.85
CA ARG A 532 18.65 -9.93 -12.46
C ARG A 532 19.79 -9.37 -13.32
N ASP A 533 19.68 -8.12 -13.73
CA ASP A 533 20.68 -7.41 -14.53
C ASP A 533 21.01 -6.05 -13.89
N ASP A 534 21.99 -6.06 -12.99
CA ASP A 534 22.43 -4.85 -12.28
C ASP A 534 23.11 -3.82 -13.21
N SER A 535 23.62 -4.27 -14.37
CA SER A 535 24.30 -3.36 -15.31
C SER A 535 23.32 -2.45 -16.04
N ARG A 536 22.11 -2.95 -16.34
CA ARG A 536 21.09 -2.24 -17.11
C ARG A 536 19.96 -1.70 -16.24
N PHE A 537 19.59 -2.41 -15.16
CA PHE A 537 18.35 -2.21 -14.43
C PHE A 537 18.51 -1.97 -12.93
N LEU A 538 19.71 -1.74 -12.40
CA LEU A 538 19.88 -1.19 -11.05
C LEU A 538 19.50 0.30 -11.05
N LYS A 539 18.22 0.56 -11.28
CA LYS A 539 17.61 1.88 -11.39
C LYS A 539 16.11 1.79 -11.17
N HIS A 540 15.53 2.87 -10.69
CA HIS A 540 14.08 2.99 -10.53
C HIS A 540 13.42 3.28 -11.88
N SER A 541 12.24 2.69 -12.12
CA SER A 541 11.35 3.10 -13.20
C SER A 541 10.52 4.31 -12.76
N MET A 542 10.31 5.25 -13.69
CA MET A 542 9.57 6.49 -13.46
C MET A 542 8.49 6.62 -14.52
N ALA A 543 7.23 6.43 -14.15
CA ALA A 543 6.09 6.56 -15.06
C ALA A 543 5.55 8.00 -15.02
N TYR A 544 5.66 8.71 -16.12
CA TYR A 544 5.15 10.08 -16.27
C TYR A 544 3.83 10.09 -17.03
N SER A 545 2.90 10.93 -16.58
CA SER A 545 1.65 11.20 -17.29
C SER A 545 1.93 11.81 -18.66
N ASN A 546 1.22 11.33 -19.68
CA ASN A 546 1.34 11.80 -21.06
C ASN A 546 -0.06 11.89 -21.70
N ARG A 547 -0.19 12.59 -22.83
CA ARG A 547 -1.45 12.66 -23.61
C ARG A 547 -1.91 11.33 -24.17
N GLY A 548 -1.05 10.34 -24.17
CA GLY A 548 -1.26 8.94 -24.56
C GLY A 548 -0.78 8.00 -23.46
N PRO A 549 -0.20 6.85 -23.82
CA PRO A 549 0.39 5.91 -22.87
C PRO A 549 1.43 6.57 -21.95
N PRO A 550 1.65 6.03 -20.76
CA PRO A 550 2.69 6.50 -19.84
C PRO A 550 4.06 6.55 -20.50
N ARG A 551 4.82 7.62 -20.27
CA ARG A 551 6.23 7.67 -20.64
C ARG A 551 7.06 7.10 -19.49
N ILE A 552 7.79 6.03 -19.76
CA ILE A 552 8.69 5.42 -18.78
C ILE A 552 10.10 5.98 -18.94
N ASP A 553 10.65 6.46 -17.83
CA ASP A 553 12.02 6.93 -17.70
C ASP A 553 12.68 6.23 -16.51
N TYR A 554 13.92 6.55 -16.19
CA TYR A 554 14.65 5.91 -15.11
C TYR A 554 15.40 6.93 -14.24
N SER A 555 15.48 6.64 -12.93
CA SER A 555 16.34 7.35 -11.99
C SER A 555 17.32 6.40 -11.30
N HIS A 556 18.40 6.94 -10.77
CA HIS A 556 19.45 6.15 -10.10
C HIS A 556 18.98 5.67 -8.73
N VAL A 557 19.47 4.49 -8.33
CA VAL A 557 19.36 3.98 -6.95
C VAL A 557 20.49 4.58 -6.13
N THR A 558 20.17 5.09 -4.96
CA THR A 558 21.16 5.59 -3.99
C THR A 558 21.84 4.43 -3.26
N ILE A 559 23.13 4.22 -3.53
CA ILE A 559 23.95 3.20 -2.86
C ILE A 559 24.93 3.89 -1.95
N THR A 560 24.81 3.69 -0.64
CA THR A 560 25.70 4.27 0.37
C THR A 560 26.74 3.28 0.88
N ARG A 561 26.36 2.01 1.12
CA ARG A 561 27.22 1.02 1.80
C ARG A 561 27.26 -0.35 1.13
N TRP A 562 26.09 -0.93 0.77
CA TRP A 562 25.98 -2.31 0.31
C TRP A 562 25.82 -2.40 -1.20
N LYS A 563 26.80 -2.99 -1.86
CA LYS A 563 26.70 -3.28 -3.29
C LYS A 563 25.76 -4.46 -3.53
N PRO A 564 25.06 -4.50 -4.69
CA PRO A 564 24.25 -5.65 -5.06
C PRO A 564 25.04 -6.95 -5.04
N GLU A 565 24.45 -7.98 -4.42
CA GLU A 565 24.96 -9.36 -4.36
C GLU A 565 23.82 -10.35 -4.60
N GLU A 566 24.14 -11.61 -4.81
CA GLU A 566 23.13 -12.65 -4.97
C GLU A 566 22.36 -12.88 -3.66
N ARG A 567 21.03 -12.91 -3.75
CA ARG A 567 20.17 -13.18 -2.58
C ARG A 567 20.14 -14.68 -2.27
N VAL A 568 20.89 -15.10 -1.27
CA VAL A 568 20.88 -16.46 -0.72
C VAL A 568 20.14 -16.48 0.63
N TYR A 569 19.18 -17.43 0.81
CA TYR A 569 18.35 -17.58 2.01
C TYR A 569 18.30 -19.03 2.50
#